data_7f2022a4537c35dbbb84a5f18273c05c
#
_entry.id   7f2022a4537c35dbbb84a5f18273c05c
#
_cell.length_a   1.000
_cell.length_b   1.000
_cell.length_c   1.000
_cell.angle_alpha   90.00
_cell.angle_beta   90.00
_cell.angle_gamma   90.00
#
_symmetry.space_group_name_H-M   'P 1'
#
loop_
_entity.id
_entity.type
_entity.pdbx_description
1 polymer ?
#
loop_
_entity_poly.entity_id
_entity_poly.type
_entity_poly.pdbx_seq_one_letter_code
_entity_poly.pdbx_strand_id
1 'polypeptide(L)'
;MKTRSKTPLFLMELIIMLLVFSISAAVCLQVFSGAKKISEESRKLDAAVMQAQTIAEYWKASHGDLEETAEMLYVIPDETGFKLYDEENWLHTEVFCEGDTMNITVFSGEKEIYSLSCKAVMIDG
;
A
#
# COMPACT_ATOMS: atom_id res chain seq x y z
N MET A 1 -17.29 59.58 21.91
CA MET A 1 -17.76 58.33 22.48
C MET A 1 -18.09 57.25 21.44
N LYS A 2 -18.67 57.67 20.32
CA LYS A 2 -18.98 56.74 19.22
C LYS A 2 -17.73 56.16 18.59
N THR A 3 -16.62 56.87 18.60
CA THR A 3 -15.36 56.39 18.06
C THR A 3 -14.75 55.23 18.86
N ARG A 4 -15.00 55.20 20.17
CA ARG A 4 -14.51 54.12 21.03
C ARG A 4 -15.24 52.82 20.79
N SER A 5 -16.53 52.87 20.45
CA SER A 5 -17.31 51.68 20.18
C SER A 5 -16.98 51.04 18.82
N LYS A 6 -16.48 51.83 17.87
CA LYS A 6 -16.07 51.32 16.55
C LYS A 6 -14.76 50.56 16.61
N THR A 7 -13.81 51.03 17.43
CA THR A 7 -12.51 50.36 17.53
C THR A 7 -12.60 48.96 18.14
N PRO A 8 -13.31 48.74 19.27
CA PRO A 8 -13.52 47.39 19.79
C PRO A 8 -14.26 46.46 18.83
N LEU A 9 -15.26 46.99 18.11
CA LEU A 9 -16.01 46.20 17.13
C LEU A 9 -15.11 45.74 15.97
N PHE A 10 -14.25 46.65 15.49
CA PHE A 10 -13.29 46.36 14.44
C PHE A 10 -12.29 45.27 14.90
N LEU A 11 -11.79 45.40 16.13
CA LEU A 11 -10.89 44.41 16.70
C LEU A 11 -11.55 43.06 16.86
N MET A 12 -12.81 43.03 17.33
CA MET A 12 -13.56 41.77 17.44
C MET A 12 -13.77 41.11 16.07
N GLU A 13 -14.11 41.91 15.05
CA GLU A 13 -14.28 41.43 13.70
C GLU A 13 -12.98 40.82 13.17
N LEU A 14 -11.86 41.51 13.40
CA LEU A 14 -10.56 41.04 12.99
C LEU A 14 -10.19 39.72 13.67
N ILE A 15 -10.46 39.59 14.97
CA ILE A 15 -10.22 38.41 15.76
C ILE A 15 -11.07 37.22 15.22
N ILE A 16 -12.33 37.50 14.93
CA ILE A 16 -13.23 36.46 14.39
C ILE A 16 -12.74 35.98 13.02
N MET A 17 -12.30 36.93 12.17
CA MET A 17 -11.75 36.56 10.85
C MET A 17 -10.49 35.70 10.98
N LEU A 18 -9.58 36.05 11.89
CA LEU A 18 -8.39 35.27 12.16
C LEU A 18 -8.72 33.89 12.69
N LEU A 19 -9.72 33.80 13.57
CA LEU A 19 -10.16 32.57 14.15
C LEU A 19 -10.73 31.62 13.07
N VAL A 20 -11.61 32.15 12.22
CA VAL A 20 -12.20 31.40 11.11
C VAL A 20 -11.11 30.94 10.14
N PHE A 21 -10.17 31.81 9.82
CA PHE A 21 -9.06 31.45 8.94
C PHE A 21 -8.21 30.33 9.54
N SER A 22 -7.93 30.39 10.82
CA SER A 22 -7.16 29.35 11.52
C SER A 22 -7.85 28.00 11.47
N ILE A 23 -9.16 27.98 11.73
CA ILE A 23 -9.94 26.76 11.67
C ILE A 23 -9.94 26.19 10.26
N SER A 24 -10.14 27.05 9.24
CA SER A 24 -10.14 26.64 7.85
C SER A 24 -8.80 26.04 7.44
N ALA A 25 -7.69 26.66 7.85
CA ALA A 25 -6.35 26.15 7.57
C ALA A 25 -6.12 24.80 8.21
N ALA A 26 -6.58 24.60 9.45
CA ALA A 26 -6.44 23.33 10.16
C ALA A 26 -7.21 22.23 9.45
N VAL A 27 -8.44 22.51 9.02
CA VAL A 27 -9.26 21.55 8.27
C VAL A 27 -8.60 21.18 6.95
N CYS A 28 -8.07 22.16 6.22
CA CYS A 28 -7.36 21.92 4.96
C CYS A 28 -6.14 21.01 5.17
N LEU A 29 -5.38 21.25 6.23
CA LEU A 29 -4.23 20.42 6.54
C LEU A 29 -4.63 18.98 6.87
N GLN A 30 -5.73 18.79 7.60
CA GLN A 30 -6.23 17.47 7.91
C GLN A 30 -6.67 16.72 6.66
N VAL A 31 -7.38 17.39 5.75
CA VAL A 31 -7.80 16.82 4.49
C VAL A 31 -6.61 16.44 3.63
N PHE A 32 -5.62 17.31 3.55
CA PHE A 32 -4.40 17.07 2.79
C PHE A 32 -3.63 15.87 3.36
N SER A 33 -3.48 15.79 4.67
CA SER A 33 -2.82 14.66 5.32
C SER A 33 -3.55 13.35 5.07
N GLY A 34 -4.87 13.38 5.14
CA GLY A 34 -5.69 12.20 4.85
C GLY A 34 -5.56 11.75 3.41
N ALA A 35 -5.57 12.69 2.46
CA ALA A 35 -5.38 12.39 1.05
C ALA A 35 -4.00 11.80 0.77
N LYS A 36 -2.97 12.33 1.40
CA LYS A 36 -1.61 11.82 1.27
C LYS A 36 -1.50 10.40 1.79
N LYS A 37 -2.12 10.11 2.93
CA LYS A 37 -2.13 8.77 3.52
C LYS A 37 -2.83 7.77 2.59
N ILE A 38 -3.97 8.15 2.04
CA ILE A 38 -4.71 7.31 1.09
C ILE A 38 -3.88 7.06 -0.16
N SER A 39 -3.19 8.08 -0.66
CA SER A 39 -2.32 7.96 -1.83
C SER A 39 -1.16 6.99 -1.57
N GLU A 40 -0.54 7.05 -0.39
CA GLU A 40 0.53 6.13 -0.02
C GLU A 40 0.02 4.70 0.10
N GLU A 41 -1.14 4.51 0.70
CA GLU A 41 -1.77 3.20 0.82
C GLU A 41 -2.11 2.62 -0.55
N SER A 42 -2.64 3.44 -1.46
CA SER A 42 -2.91 3.02 -2.83
C SER A 42 -1.64 2.62 -3.57
N ARG A 43 -0.56 3.37 -3.39
CA ARG A 43 0.72 3.05 -4.01
C ARG A 43 1.25 1.71 -3.50
N LYS A 44 1.17 1.46 -2.21
CA LYS A 44 1.58 0.19 -1.63
C LYS A 44 0.74 -0.96 -2.15
N LEU A 45 -0.57 -0.75 -2.24
CA LEU A 45 -1.48 -1.77 -2.76
C LEU A 45 -1.19 -2.06 -4.23
N ASP A 46 -0.96 -1.04 -5.05
CA ASP A 46 -0.60 -1.21 -6.45
C ASP A 46 0.70 -2.00 -6.59
N ALA A 47 1.71 -1.67 -5.79
CA ALA A 47 2.98 -2.39 -5.78
C ALA A 47 2.79 -3.84 -5.36
N ALA A 48 1.94 -4.08 -4.35
CA ALA A 48 1.64 -5.42 -3.88
C ALA A 48 0.95 -6.26 -4.96
N VAL A 49 -0.03 -5.68 -5.65
CA VAL A 49 -0.74 -6.34 -6.75
C VAL A 49 0.22 -6.67 -7.88
N MET A 50 1.06 -5.72 -8.28
CA MET A 50 2.04 -5.95 -9.34
C MET A 50 3.02 -7.06 -8.98
N GLN A 51 3.50 -7.07 -7.75
CA GLN A 51 4.42 -8.09 -7.29
C GLN A 51 3.77 -9.47 -7.29
N ALA A 52 2.55 -9.56 -6.77
CA ALA A 52 1.80 -10.81 -6.74
C ALA A 52 1.51 -11.32 -8.16
N GLN A 53 1.12 -10.43 -9.07
CA GLN A 53 0.86 -10.80 -10.45
C GLN A 53 2.12 -11.27 -11.16
N THR A 54 3.25 -10.61 -10.91
CA THR A 54 4.53 -10.99 -11.50
C THR A 54 4.92 -12.39 -11.04
N ILE A 55 4.79 -12.68 -9.76
CA ILE A 55 5.07 -14.01 -9.21
C ILE A 55 4.15 -15.05 -9.84
N ALA A 56 2.86 -14.73 -9.95
CA ALA A 56 1.89 -15.63 -10.55
C ALA A 56 2.20 -15.92 -12.00
N GLU A 57 2.64 -14.90 -12.75
CA GLU A 57 3.02 -15.08 -14.16
C GLU A 57 4.24 -16.00 -14.29
N TYR A 58 5.23 -15.82 -13.44
CA TYR A 58 6.41 -16.71 -13.44
C TYR A 58 6.03 -18.15 -13.08
N TRP A 59 5.14 -18.31 -12.10
CA TRP A 59 4.62 -19.61 -11.71
C TRP A 59 3.94 -20.31 -12.89
N LYS A 60 3.12 -19.59 -13.62
CA LYS A 60 2.44 -20.13 -14.79
C LYS A 60 3.42 -20.42 -15.93
N ALA A 61 4.39 -19.53 -16.12
CA ALA A 61 5.41 -19.70 -17.16
C ALA A 61 6.31 -20.91 -16.89
N SER A 62 6.57 -21.20 -15.63
CA SER A 62 7.37 -22.35 -15.23
C SER A 62 6.55 -23.65 -15.12
N HIS A 63 5.26 -23.59 -15.41
CA HIS A 63 4.33 -24.72 -15.35
C HIS A 63 4.27 -25.36 -13.95
N GLY A 64 4.35 -24.50 -12.92
CA GLY A 64 4.25 -24.95 -11.54
C GLY A 64 5.56 -25.42 -10.92
N ASP A 65 6.69 -25.05 -11.49
CA ASP A 65 8.00 -25.36 -10.94
C ASP A 65 8.44 -24.26 -9.98
N LEU A 66 8.46 -24.59 -8.70
CA LEU A 66 8.84 -23.65 -7.66
C LEU A 66 10.31 -23.22 -7.77
N GLU A 67 11.20 -24.17 -8.06
CA GLU A 67 12.62 -23.86 -8.19
C GLU A 67 12.91 -22.91 -9.34
N GLU A 68 12.29 -23.16 -10.49
CA GLU A 68 12.43 -22.28 -11.65
C GLU A 68 11.86 -20.89 -11.38
N THR A 69 10.69 -20.83 -10.75
CA THR A 69 10.06 -19.57 -10.37
C THR A 69 10.95 -18.78 -9.43
N ALA A 70 11.51 -19.44 -8.42
CA ALA A 70 12.40 -18.80 -7.46
C ALA A 70 13.68 -18.30 -8.12
N GLU A 71 14.23 -19.08 -9.07
CA GLU A 71 15.42 -18.67 -9.82
C GLU A 71 15.16 -17.42 -10.64
N MET A 72 14.01 -17.33 -11.31
CA MET A 72 13.61 -16.14 -12.06
C MET A 72 13.50 -14.91 -11.19
N LEU A 73 13.13 -15.09 -9.93
CA LEU A 73 12.98 -14.00 -8.96
C LEU A 73 14.24 -13.74 -8.14
N TYR A 74 15.29 -14.49 -8.39
CA TYR A 74 16.58 -14.37 -7.69
C TYR A 74 16.44 -14.59 -6.17
N VAL A 75 15.61 -15.55 -5.78
CA VAL A 75 15.41 -15.92 -4.38
C VAL A 75 15.69 -17.40 -4.18
N ILE A 76 16.02 -17.75 -2.94
CA ILE A 76 16.25 -19.14 -2.58
C ILE A 76 14.94 -19.70 -2.05
N PRO A 77 14.37 -20.75 -2.70
CA PRO A 77 13.11 -21.31 -2.24
C PRO A 77 13.30 -22.22 -1.04
N ASP A 78 12.28 -22.27 -0.20
CA ASP A 78 12.15 -23.24 0.88
C ASP A 78 11.36 -24.44 0.34
N GLU A 79 11.14 -25.46 1.17
CA GLU A 79 10.39 -26.67 0.76
C GLU A 79 8.97 -26.35 0.28
N THR A 80 8.33 -25.35 0.88
CA THR A 80 6.94 -25.02 0.60
C THR A 80 6.76 -23.70 -0.13
N GLY A 81 7.80 -22.89 -0.27
CA GLY A 81 7.68 -21.59 -0.94
C GLY A 81 8.90 -20.73 -0.76
N PHE A 82 8.70 -19.43 -0.82
CA PHE A 82 9.79 -18.46 -0.63
C PHE A 82 9.22 -17.15 -0.12
N LYS A 83 10.13 -16.26 0.28
CA LYS A 83 9.77 -14.95 0.79
C LYS A 83 10.53 -13.88 0.01
N LEU A 84 9.84 -12.80 -0.30
CA LEU A 84 10.42 -11.65 -0.98
C LEU A 84 10.24 -10.41 -0.12
N TYR A 85 11.25 -9.56 -0.11
CA TYR A 85 11.21 -8.29 0.59
C TYR A 85 11.40 -7.15 -0.40
N ASP A 86 10.50 -6.19 -0.36
CA ASP A 86 10.60 -4.96 -1.14
C ASP A 86 10.95 -3.83 -0.18
N GLU A 87 12.21 -3.43 -0.16
CA GLU A 87 12.68 -2.39 0.74
C GLU A 87 12.14 -1.02 0.35
N GLU A 88 11.92 -0.80 -0.94
CA GLU A 88 11.44 0.48 -1.45
C GLU A 88 10.03 0.80 -0.94
N ASN A 89 9.16 -0.20 -0.96
CA ASN A 89 7.76 -0.02 -0.55
C ASN A 89 7.46 -0.61 0.82
N TRP A 90 8.48 -1.13 1.52
CA TRP A 90 8.33 -1.77 2.83
C TRP A 90 7.32 -2.92 2.79
N LEU A 91 7.35 -3.68 1.71
CA LEU A 91 6.46 -4.81 1.52
C LEU A 91 7.19 -6.12 1.76
N HIS A 92 6.47 -7.07 2.33
CA HIS A 92 6.94 -8.42 2.58
C HIS A 92 5.98 -9.38 1.90
N THR A 93 6.49 -10.18 0.99
CA THR A 93 5.66 -11.15 0.27
C THR A 93 6.01 -12.56 0.70
N GLU A 94 5.02 -13.30 1.15
CA GLU A 94 5.17 -14.71 1.47
C GLU A 94 4.47 -15.53 0.40
N VAL A 95 5.19 -16.49 -0.15
CA VAL A 95 4.68 -17.39 -1.18
C VAL A 95 4.68 -18.79 -0.61
N PHE A 96 3.54 -19.42 -0.72
CA PHE A 96 3.34 -20.79 -0.23
C PHE A 96 2.75 -21.62 -1.37
N CYS A 97 3.38 -22.74 -1.66
CA CYS A 97 2.93 -23.63 -2.73
C CYS A 97 2.38 -24.92 -2.18
N GLU A 98 1.23 -25.30 -2.66
CA GLU A 98 0.58 -26.56 -2.29
C GLU A 98 0.14 -27.26 -3.58
N GLY A 99 0.90 -28.29 -3.99
CA GLY A 99 0.62 -28.96 -5.24
C GLY A 99 0.83 -28.04 -6.43
N ASP A 100 -0.23 -27.86 -7.21
CA ASP A 100 -0.23 -26.98 -8.38
C ASP A 100 -0.73 -25.57 -8.07
N THR A 101 -1.08 -25.32 -6.80
CA THR A 101 -1.62 -24.04 -6.36
C THR A 101 -0.58 -23.24 -5.60
N MET A 102 -0.44 -21.99 -5.94
CA MET A 102 0.44 -21.07 -5.26
C MET A 102 -0.37 -19.98 -4.57
N ASN A 103 -0.14 -19.81 -3.28
CA ASN A 103 -0.77 -18.76 -2.51
C ASN A 103 0.26 -17.67 -2.24
N ILE A 104 -0.05 -16.45 -2.66
CA ILE A 104 0.82 -15.30 -2.54
C ILE A 104 0.16 -14.32 -1.60
N THR A 105 0.83 -13.96 -0.51
CA THR A 105 0.30 -13.00 0.45
C THR A 105 1.31 -11.87 0.62
N VAL A 106 0.86 -10.63 0.49
CA VAL A 106 1.70 -9.45 0.63
C VAL A 106 1.33 -8.72 1.90
N PHE A 107 2.33 -8.43 2.72
CA PHE A 107 2.17 -7.73 3.98
C PHE A 107 2.86 -6.37 3.93
N SER A 108 2.25 -5.39 4.59
CA SER A 108 2.89 -4.11 4.87
C SER A 108 3.13 -4.08 6.38
N GLY A 109 4.36 -4.38 6.80
CA GLY A 109 4.67 -4.61 8.19
C GLY A 109 4.02 -5.90 8.66
N GLU A 110 3.13 -5.82 9.63
CA GLU A 110 2.40 -6.98 10.14
C GLU A 110 1.01 -7.14 9.51
N LYS A 111 0.60 -6.15 8.73
CA LYS A 111 -0.74 -6.14 8.15
C LYS A 111 -0.76 -6.74 6.74
N GLU A 112 -1.64 -7.72 6.52
CA GLU A 112 -1.88 -8.27 5.21
C GLU A 112 -2.66 -7.26 4.37
N ILE A 113 -2.12 -6.90 3.19
CA ILE A 113 -2.76 -5.93 2.31
C ILE A 113 -3.28 -6.53 1.02
N TYR A 114 -2.77 -7.69 0.61
CA TYR A 114 -3.21 -8.33 -0.62
C TYR A 114 -2.87 -9.81 -0.59
N SER A 115 -3.76 -10.63 -1.10
CA SER A 115 -3.47 -12.05 -1.27
C SER A 115 -4.03 -12.52 -2.61
N LEU A 116 -3.31 -13.46 -3.23
CA LEU A 116 -3.66 -14.00 -4.52
C LEU A 116 -3.37 -15.49 -4.50
N SER A 117 -4.31 -16.27 -5.03
CA SER A 117 -4.12 -17.70 -5.20
C SER A 117 -4.18 -18.02 -6.68
N CYS A 118 -3.19 -18.74 -7.19
CA CYS A 118 -3.17 -19.11 -8.60
C CYS A 118 -2.83 -20.57 -8.75
N LYS A 119 -3.39 -21.17 -9.79
CA LYS A 119 -3.18 -22.57 -10.12
C LYS A 119 -2.45 -22.66 -11.44
N ALA A 120 -1.33 -23.36 -11.44
CA ALA A 120 -0.57 -23.59 -12.66
C ALA A 120 -1.17 -24.74 -13.44
N VAL A 121 -1.19 -24.60 -14.76
CA VAL A 121 -1.56 -25.71 -15.64
C VAL A 121 -0.30 -26.52 -15.85
N MET A 122 -0.28 -27.70 -15.26
CA MET A 122 0.83 -28.62 -15.47
C MET A 122 0.65 -29.33 -16.82
N ILE A 123 1.68 -29.31 -17.61
CA ILE A 123 1.68 -29.99 -18.88
C ILE A 123 2.00 -31.44 -18.60
N ASP A 124 1.00 -32.32 -18.76
CA ASP A 124 1.18 -33.75 -18.65
C ASP A 124 1.91 -34.27 -19.88
N GLY A 125 3.07 -34.71 -19.68
CA GLY A 125 3.78 -35.34 -20.80
C GLY A 125 5.02 -35.01 -21.13
#